data_4a7dd2d6e763a567db9ce435bed2d36b
#
_entry.id   4a7dd2d6e763a567db9ce435bed2d36b
#
_cell.length_a   1.000
_cell.length_b   1.000
_cell.length_c   1.000
_cell.angle_alpha   90.00
_cell.angle_beta   90.00
_cell.angle_gamma   90.00
#
_symmetry.space_group_name_H-M   'P 1'
#
loop_
_entity.id
_entity.type
_entity.pdbx_description
1 polymer ?
#
loop_
_entity_poly.entity_id
_entity_poly.type
_entity_poly.pdbx_seq_one_letter_code
_entity_poly.pdbx_strand_id
1 'polypeptide(L)' 'MKEEKEGVNRQREIKVKEIQPRLLSVDQTAVYLGIASKTIRNRISSDAKIPFPVKPKRIGGRVLFDKKDLDHFIDSLSVE' A
#
# COMPACT_ATOMS: atom_id res chain seq x y z
N MET A 1 -20.95 -25.64 -12.73
CA MET A 1 -20.31 -25.23 -12.68
C MET A 1 -19.86 -24.97 -12.20
N LYS A 2 -19.85 -24.82 -12.17
CA LYS A 2 -19.26 -24.48 -11.83
C LYS A 2 -18.67 -23.73 -11.99
N GLU A 3 -18.88 -23.53 -12.41
CA GLU A 3 -18.44 -22.72 -12.65
C GLU A 3 -18.84 -21.82 -12.82
N GLU A 4 -19.98 -21.60 -12.91
CA GLU A 4 -20.46 -20.72 -13.12
C GLU A 4 -20.89 -19.96 -12.29
N LYS A 5 -21.52 -20.18 -11.50
CA LYS A 5 -21.91 -19.43 -10.65
C LYS A 5 -21.21 -18.37 -10.46
N GLU A 6 -20.49 -18.40 -10.85
CA GLU A 6 -19.77 -17.41 -10.66
C GLU A 6 -19.63 -16.56 -11.77
N GLY A 7 -20.35 -16.63 -12.81
CA GLY A 7 -20.19 -15.87 -13.99
C GLY A 7 -20.18 -14.37 -13.81
N VAL A 8 -21.20 -13.84 -13.15
CA VAL A 8 -21.27 -12.40 -12.99
C VAL A 8 -20.16 -11.88 -12.13
N ASN A 9 -19.94 -12.55 -11.02
CA ASN A 9 -18.91 -12.11 -10.13
C ASN A 9 -17.54 -12.27 -10.72
N ARG A 10 -17.39 -13.27 -11.60
CA ARG A 10 -16.14 -13.46 -12.23
C ARG A 10 -15.73 -12.27 -13.07
N GLN A 11 -16.65 -11.67 -13.77
CA GLN A 11 -16.34 -10.49 -14.56
C GLN A 11 -15.87 -9.35 -13.70
N ARG A 12 -16.54 -9.13 -12.57
CA ARG A 12 -16.11 -8.10 -11.69
C ARG A 12 -14.75 -8.38 -11.12
N GLU A 13 -14.50 -9.64 -10.79
CA GLU A 13 -13.21 -10.00 -10.24
C GLU A 13 -12.09 -9.76 -11.22
N ILE A 14 -12.33 -10.03 -12.50
CA ILE A 14 -11.32 -9.80 -13.50
C ILE A 14 -10.98 -8.33 -13.57
N LYS A 15 -11.98 -7.47 -13.55
CA LYS A 15 -11.73 -6.04 -13.58
C LYS A 15 -10.96 -5.57 -12.36
N VAL A 16 -11.31 -6.09 -11.20
CA VAL A 16 -10.60 -5.73 -9.99
C VAL A 16 -9.14 -6.14 -10.08
N LYS A 17 -8.87 -7.32 -10.63
CA LYS A 17 -7.50 -7.78 -10.76
C LYS A 17 -6.69 -6.92 -11.72
N GLU A 18 -7.36 -6.32 -12.71
CA GLU A 18 -6.67 -5.48 -13.65
C GLU A 18 -6.38 -4.09 -13.13
N ILE A 19 -7.02 -3.71 -12.06
CA ILE A 19 -6.82 -2.39 -11.50
C ILE A 19 -5.68 -2.44 -10.50
N GLN A 20 -4.68 -1.62 -10.71
CA GLN A 20 -3.56 -1.53 -9.80
C GLN A 20 -3.95 -0.60 -8.66
N PRO A 21 -3.85 -1.04 -7.40
CA PRO A 21 -4.20 -0.17 -6.29
C PRO A 21 -3.22 1.00 -6.21
N ARG A 22 -3.77 2.19 -6.10
CA ARG A 22 -2.95 3.36 -5.89
C ARG A 22 -2.60 3.54 -4.42
N LEU A 23 -3.51 3.14 -3.54
CA LEU A 23 -3.28 3.22 -2.10
C LEU A 23 -2.90 1.83 -1.59
N LEU A 24 -1.80 1.75 -0.87
CA LEU A 24 -1.24 0.49 -0.40
C LEU A 24 -1.36 0.39 1.11
N SER A 25 -1.65 -0.80 1.60
CA SER A 25 -1.62 -1.06 3.03
C SER A 25 -0.20 -0.96 3.55
N VAL A 26 -0.03 -1.00 4.87
CA VAL A 26 1.30 -1.01 5.47
C VAL A 26 2.10 -2.21 4.95
N ASP A 27 1.49 -3.38 4.91
CA ASP A 27 2.19 -4.58 4.45
C ASP A 27 2.56 -4.48 2.98
N GLN A 28 1.64 -3.98 2.15
CA GLN A 28 1.94 -3.80 0.73
C GLN A 28 3.03 -2.76 0.52
N THR A 29 2.99 -1.70 1.31
CA THR A 29 4.02 -0.66 1.25
C THR A 29 5.38 -1.22 1.59
N ALA A 30 5.45 -2.08 2.61
CA ALA A 30 6.70 -2.71 3.00
C ALA A 30 7.28 -3.53 1.86
N VAL A 31 6.43 -4.30 1.18
CA VAL A 31 6.88 -5.08 0.03
C VAL A 31 7.34 -4.14 -1.09
N TYR A 32 6.58 -3.09 -1.33
CA TYR A 32 6.89 -2.15 -2.40
C TYR A 32 8.25 -1.48 -2.18
N LEU A 33 8.55 -1.14 -0.93
CA LEU A 33 9.80 -0.48 -0.58
C LEU A 33 10.93 -1.47 -0.26
N GLY A 34 10.61 -2.74 -0.07
CA GLY A 34 11.63 -3.72 0.26
C GLY A 34 12.10 -3.67 1.70
N ILE A 35 11.24 -3.26 2.61
CA ILE A 35 11.59 -3.19 4.03
C ILE A 35 10.55 -3.96 4.84
N ALA A 36 10.83 -4.14 6.13
CA ALA A 36 9.92 -4.86 7.00
C ALA A 36 8.74 -3.99 7.37
N SER A 37 7.55 -4.58 7.43
CA SER A 37 6.34 -3.83 7.80
C SER A 37 6.44 -3.29 9.23
N LYS A 38 7.14 -4.00 10.10
CA LYS A 38 7.32 -3.53 11.47
C LYS A 38 8.06 -2.20 11.50
N THR A 39 9.01 -2.01 10.61
CA THR A 39 9.72 -0.74 10.51
C THR A 39 8.75 0.40 10.23
N ILE A 40 7.81 0.19 9.30
CA ILE A 40 6.84 1.22 8.98
C ILE A 40 5.92 1.46 10.17
N ARG A 41 5.40 0.40 10.77
CA ARG A 41 4.47 0.55 11.88
C ARG A 41 5.10 1.30 13.05
N ASN A 42 6.34 1.03 13.33
CA ASN A 42 7.03 1.71 14.42
C ASN A 42 7.23 3.20 14.13
N ARG A 43 7.37 3.55 12.87
CA ARG A 43 7.66 4.94 12.52
C ARG A 43 6.43 5.77 12.26
N ILE A 44 5.27 5.17 12.07
CA ILE A 44 4.03 5.95 11.96
C ILE A 44 3.32 6.07 13.29
N SER A 45 3.88 5.49 14.34
CA SER A 45 3.35 5.64 15.68
C SER A 45 3.53 7.07 16.15
N SER A 46 2.61 7.56 16.97
CA SER A 46 2.64 8.94 17.44
C SER A 46 3.87 9.25 18.29
N ASP A 47 4.47 8.22 18.91
CA ASP A 47 5.65 8.44 19.74
C ASP A 47 6.92 7.96 19.04
N ALA A 48 6.91 7.83 17.73
CA ALA A 48 8.10 7.46 17.00
C ALA A 48 9.13 8.56 17.07
N LYS A 49 10.37 8.18 17.38
CA LYS A 49 11.44 9.16 17.44
C LYS A 49 11.85 9.62 16.06
N ILE A 50 11.83 8.72 15.11
CA ILE A 50 12.13 9.04 13.72
C ILE A 50 10.91 8.70 12.91
N PRO A 51 10.09 9.69 12.57
CA PRO A 51 8.86 9.40 11.84
C PRO A 51 9.15 8.88 10.45
N PHE A 52 8.19 8.11 9.92
CA PHE A 52 8.31 7.63 8.56
C PHE A 52 8.24 8.83 7.60
N PRO A 53 9.10 8.85 6.58
CA PRO A 53 9.20 10.05 5.72
C PRO A 53 8.00 10.29 4.83
N VAL A 54 7.15 9.28 4.62
CA VAL A 54 5.96 9.44 3.81
C VAL A 54 4.76 9.41 4.74
N LYS A 55 3.89 10.41 4.64
CA LYS A 55 2.72 10.48 5.51
C LYS A 55 1.63 9.56 5.00
N PRO A 56 1.04 8.73 5.87
CA PRO A 56 -0.05 7.88 5.45
C PRO A 56 -1.35 8.65 5.33
N LYS A 57 -2.26 8.09 4.55
CA LYS A 57 -3.62 8.58 4.45
C LYS A 57 -4.54 7.60 5.16
N ARG A 58 -5.65 8.09 5.63
CA ARG A 58 -6.59 7.25 6.37
C ARG A 58 -7.93 7.24 5.68
N ILE A 59 -8.46 6.04 5.49
CA ILE A 59 -9.77 5.85 4.91
C ILE A 59 -10.47 4.80 5.74
N GLY A 60 -11.62 5.17 6.33
CA GLY A 60 -12.40 4.21 7.11
C GLY A 60 -11.61 3.53 8.22
N GLY A 61 -10.73 4.26 8.87
CA GLY A 61 -9.92 3.70 9.94
C GLY A 61 -8.71 2.92 9.47
N ARG A 62 -8.50 2.81 8.18
CA ARG A 62 -7.35 2.09 7.63
C ARG A 62 -6.23 3.06 7.30
N VAL A 63 -5.01 2.64 7.56
CA VAL A 63 -3.82 3.40 7.24
C VAL A 63 -3.32 2.94 5.88
N LEU A 64 -3.23 3.87 4.94
CA LEU A 64 -2.83 3.55 3.58
C LEU A 64 -1.77 4.55 3.11
N PHE A 65 -0.94 4.13 2.17
CA PHE A 65 0.07 5.01 1.59
C PHE A 65 -0.21 5.19 0.11
N ASP A 66 -0.14 6.44 -0.34
CA ASP A 66 -0.33 6.73 -1.76
C ASP A 66 0.94 6.35 -2.52
N LYS A 67 0.77 5.53 -3.53
CA LYS A 67 1.89 5.06 -4.33
C LYS A 67 2.68 6.21 -4.95
N LYS A 68 1.98 7.28 -5.33
CA LYS A 68 2.66 8.46 -5.87
C LYS A 68 3.60 9.09 -4.85
N ASP A 69 3.16 9.16 -3.60
CA ASP A 69 4.01 9.70 -2.55
C ASP A 69 5.21 8.81 -2.31
N LEU A 70 5.02 7.51 -2.38
CA LEU A 70 6.12 6.57 -2.22
C LEU A 70 7.12 6.69 -3.36
N ASP A 71 6.64 6.80 -4.57
CA ASP A 71 7.51 6.95 -5.73
C ASP A 71 8.31 8.24 -5.64
N HIS A 72 7.66 9.31 -5.21
CA HIS A 72 8.33 10.59 -5.04
C HIS A 72 9.44 10.49 -3.99
N PHE A 73 9.15 9.81 -2.90
CA PHE A 73 10.13 9.60 -1.85
C PHE A 73 11.32 8.79 -2.37
N ILE A 74 11.03 7.70 -3.11
CA ILE A 74 12.09 6.86 -3.67
C ILE A 74 12.98 7.68 -4.60
N ASP A 75 12.36 8.50 -5.44
CA ASP A 75 13.12 9.30 -6.40
C ASP A 75 13.98 10.35 -5.71
N SER A 76 13.64 10.73 -4.50
CA SER A 76 14.40 11.74 -3.77
C SER A 76 15.60 11.16 -3.02
N LEU A 77 15.72 9.84 -2.97
CA LEU A 77 16.83 9.23 -2.24
C LEU A 77 18.14 9.41 -3.00
N SER A 78 19.19 9.64 -2.23
CA SER A 78 20.50 9.78 -2.81
C SER A 78 21.06 8.43 -3.22
N VAL A 79 21.85 8.46 -4.28
CA VAL A 79 22.58 7.27 -4.71
C VAL A 79 23.96 7.33 -4.06
N GLU A 80 24.33 6.23 -3.42
CA GLU A 80 25.61 6.24 -2.71
C GLU A 80 26.61 5.34 -3.33
#